data_30e95376cc24666b3fc50284d9d5f810
#
_entry.id   30e95376cc24666b3fc50284d9d5f810
#
_cell.length_a   1.000
_cell.length_b   1.000
_cell.length_c   1.000
_cell.angle_alpha   90.00
_cell.angle_beta   90.00
_cell.angle_gamma   90.00
#
_symmetry.space_group_name_H-M   'P 1'
#
loop_
_entity.id
_entity.type
_entity.pdbx_description
1 polymer ?
#
loop_
_entity_poly.entity_id
_entity_poly.type
_entity_poly.pdbx_seq_one_letter_code
_entity_poly.pdbx_strand_id
1 'polypeptide(L)'
;MTTAAVAAGLALGLTACSTTGTTGPAADDATGTAKPHGYVEGASEAQEPQVRLLAVSAAGETAVHDLLSGETTALDDVEAPEHSATDGRFLVSSTEDRTTIVDGGSWTVDHGDHTHYYAAEPRVVGSIDGGGPVEVHSSETMTTITWPERGEGVVLDRAALGQGDVEETVRIDATVLLPFGEQLVAGTDDGVRVLDADGEPTGAEAACTDPAGGIVTRAGAVVGCSDGAVVLGEDGETTTVALPDGAARPTAFAARAGRPTVAGLAGDRGAWLLDSREGTWRLVETERPLRAVTAVDDEDEHVVGVDDQGRVVVIAATTGAVARTEPLLDPGEQPLLQLDAQRAYVADASGQQVHEIDFADGARLARSIDLAAAPVAFAEVGL
;
A
#
# COMPACT_ATOMS: atom_id res chain seq x y z
N MET A 1 49.84 -44.43 -32.84
CA MET A 1 49.71 -45.51 -31.87
C MET A 1 48.29 -45.46 -31.35
N THR A 2 47.32 -46.06 -32.04
CA THR A 2 46.79 -47.45 -31.86
C THR A 2 46.33 -47.62 -30.43
N THR A 3 45.11 -47.90 -30.08
CA THR A 3 44.01 -48.80 -30.48
C THR A 3 42.95 -48.67 -29.40
N ALA A 4 41.72 -48.97 -29.38
CA ALA A 4 40.72 -49.62 -30.19
C ALA A 4 39.42 -49.64 -29.35
N ALA A 5 38.33 -49.72 -30.03
CA ALA A 5 36.96 -49.83 -29.49
C ALA A 5 36.66 -51.19 -28.90
N VAL A 6 35.68 -51.27 -27.95
CA VAL A 6 34.80 -52.45 -27.84
C VAL A 6 33.37 -51.96 -27.49
N ALA A 7 32.45 -52.32 -28.37
CA ALA A 7 31.00 -52.29 -28.18
C ALA A 7 30.55 -53.62 -27.61
N ALA A 8 29.57 -53.65 -26.68
CA ALA A 8 28.77 -54.83 -26.41
C ALA A 8 27.32 -54.38 -26.13
N GLY A 9 26.43 -54.65 -27.07
CA GLY A 9 25.01 -54.64 -26.89
C GLY A 9 24.50 -55.95 -26.28
N LEU A 10 23.42 -55.85 -25.49
CA LEU A 10 22.54 -56.99 -25.24
C LEU A 10 21.10 -56.51 -25.19
N ALA A 11 20.28 -57.13 -25.99
CA ALA A 11 18.84 -56.95 -26.08
C ALA A 11 18.11 -58.02 -25.29
N LEU A 12 16.78 -57.82 -25.15
CA LEU A 12 15.72 -58.80 -24.87
C LEU A 12 15.17 -58.90 -23.45
N GLY A 13 13.83 -58.77 -23.43
CA GLY A 13 12.98 -59.27 -22.40
C GLY A 13 11.60 -58.63 -22.24
N LEU A 14 10.73 -58.73 -23.27
CA LEU A 14 9.28 -58.51 -23.12
C LEU A 14 8.66 -59.68 -22.31
N THR A 15 8.00 -59.42 -21.20
CA THR A 15 7.00 -60.31 -20.61
C THR A 15 5.76 -59.50 -20.26
N ALA A 16 4.71 -59.68 -21.01
CA ALA A 16 3.35 -59.33 -20.68
C ALA A 16 2.77 -60.34 -19.70
N CYS A 17 2.23 -59.88 -18.60
CA CYS A 17 1.26 -60.64 -17.80
C CYS A 17 0.02 -59.80 -17.60
N SER A 18 -1.03 -60.18 -18.28
CA SER A 18 -2.42 -59.81 -18.05
C SER A 18 -2.92 -60.49 -16.76
N THR A 19 -3.46 -59.71 -15.81
CA THR A 19 -4.38 -60.21 -14.79
C THR A 19 -5.61 -59.31 -14.70
N THR A 20 -6.70 -59.99 -14.79
CA THR A 20 -8.09 -59.62 -14.78
C THR A 20 -8.52 -58.78 -13.58
N GLY A 21 -9.49 -57.94 -13.87
CA GLY A 21 -10.17 -56.91 -13.13
C GLY A 21 -10.63 -57.16 -11.72
N THR A 22 -10.72 -56.07 -11.03
CA THR A 22 -11.68 -55.85 -9.95
C THR A 22 -12.14 -54.40 -10.05
N THR A 23 -13.43 -54.21 -10.39
CA THR A 23 -14.12 -52.95 -10.35
C THR A 23 -14.23 -52.48 -8.88
N GLY A 24 -13.39 -51.53 -8.47
CA GLY A 24 -13.61 -50.70 -7.32
C GLY A 24 -14.36 -49.42 -7.74
N PRO A 25 -15.17 -48.79 -6.84
CA PRO A 25 -15.95 -47.63 -7.20
C PRO A 25 -15.01 -46.48 -7.59
N ALA A 26 -15.36 -45.80 -8.66
CA ALA A 26 -14.71 -44.57 -9.08
C ALA A 26 -14.72 -43.58 -7.92
N ALA A 27 -13.53 -43.20 -7.43
CA ALA A 27 -13.39 -42.02 -6.64
C ALA A 27 -13.69 -40.85 -7.62
N ASP A 28 -14.73 -40.10 -7.35
CA ASP A 28 -14.95 -38.79 -7.95
C ASP A 28 -13.69 -37.97 -7.63
N ASP A 29 -12.89 -37.76 -8.66
CA ASP A 29 -11.82 -36.76 -8.69
C ASP A 29 -12.52 -35.41 -8.77
N ALA A 30 -13.00 -34.91 -7.62
CA ALA A 30 -13.31 -33.51 -7.44
C ALA A 30 -11.97 -32.75 -7.35
N THR A 31 -11.29 -32.58 -8.49
CA THR A 31 -10.29 -31.53 -8.67
C THR A 31 -11.01 -30.21 -8.77
N GLY A 32 -11.59 -29.74 -7.66
CA GLY A 32 -11.81 -28.34 -7.43
C GLY A 32 -10.40 -27.75 -7.32
N THR A 33 -9.93 -27.10 -8.37
CA THR A 33 -8.77 -26.23 -8.30
C THR A 33 -9.08 -25.21 -7.23
N ALA A 34 -8.38 -25.30 -6.08
CA ALA A 34 -8.48 -24.27 -5.05
C ALA A 34 -8.18 -22.95 -5.74
N LYS A 35 -9.07 -21.97 -5.58
CA LYS A 35 -8.84 -20.63 -6.13
C LYS A 35 -7.56 -20.10 -5.48
N PRO A 36 -6.63 -19.47 -6.25
CA PRO A 36 -5.42 -18.87 -5.69
C PRO A 36 -5.77 -17.84 -4.60
N HIS A 37 -4.88 -17.67 -3.63
CA HIS A 37 -5.02 -16.66 -2.57
C HIS A 37 -5.21 -15.26 -3.17
N GLY A 38 -6.11 -14.46 -2.59
CA GLY A 38 -6.41 -13.10 -3.06
C GLY A 38 -7.24 -13.02 -4.36
N TYR A 39 -7.63 -14.16 -4.94
CA TYR A 39 -8.49 -14.18 -6.12
C TYR A 39 -9.89 -13.64 -5.79
N VAL A 40 -10.36 -12.72 -6.62
CA VAL A 40 -11.73 -12.20 -6.61
C VAL A 40 -12.47 -12.70 -7.88
N GLU A 41 -13.74 -12.99 -7.79
CA GLU A 41 -14.52 -13.45 -8.94
C GLU A 41 -14.53 -12.39 -10.06
N GLY A 42 -14.20 -12.81 -11.28
CA GLY A 42 -14.05 -11.93 -12.44
C GLY A 42 -12.64 -11.36 -12.63
N ALA A 43 -11.72 -11.56 -11.69
CA ALA A 43 -10.33 -11.15 -11.89
C ALA A 43 -9.56 -12.12 -12.79
N SER A 44 -8.63 -11.59 -13.56
CA SER A 44 -7.60 -12.33 -14.28
C SER A 44 -6.28 -12.26 -13.53
N GLU A 45 -5.57 -13.39 -13.44
CA GLU A 45 -4.20 -13.41 -12.93
C GLU A 45 -3.21 -13.11 -14.05
N ALA A 46 -2.25 -12.22 -13.78
CA ALA A 46 -1.19 -11.80 -14.69
C ALA A 46 0.18 -12.28 -14.19
N GLN A 47 1.21 -12.21 -15.04
CA GLN A 47 2.58 -12.61 -14.70
C GLN A 47 3.46 -11.45 -14.25
N GLU A 48 2.95 -10.22 -14.33
CA GLU A 48 3.63 -8.99 -13.96
C GLU A 48 2.64 -8.01 -13.33
N PRO A 49 3.12 -7.01 -12.56
CA PRO A 49 2.26 -6.00 -11.95
C PRO A 49 1.39 -5.28 -12.99
N GLN A 50 0.12 -5.11 -12.65
CA GLN A 50 -0.86 -4.43 -13.50
C GLN A 50 -1.10 -3.02 -12.98
N VAL A 51 -0.08 -2.17 -13.10
CA VAL A 51 -0.08 -0.84 -12.50
C VAL A 51 -1.03 0.10 -13.24
N ARG A 52 -1.89 0.78 -12.49
CA ARG A 52 -2.84 1.79 -12.99
C ARG A 52 -2.80 3.03 -12.12
N LEU A 53 -3.19 4.14 -12.71
CA LEU A 53 -3.36 5.43 -12.02
C LEU A 53 -4.85 5.73 -11.91
N LEU A 54 -5.36 5.75 -10.68
CA LEU A 54 -6.74 6.13 -10.37
C LEU A 54 -6.75 7.59 -9.92
N ALA A 55 -7.57 8.40 -10.55
CA ALA A 55 -7.66 9.83 -10.29
C ALA A 55 -9.12 10.29 -10.17
N VAL A 56 -9.35 11.23 -9.26
CA VAL A 56 -10.65 11.91 -9.08
C VAL A 56 -10.43 13.42 -9.17
N SER A 57 -11.27 14.10 -9.97
CA SER A 57 -11.22 15.55 -10.11
C SER A 57 -11.96 16.27 -8.98
N ALA A 58 -11.78 17.59 -8.88
CA ALA A 58 -12.52 18.45 -7.96
C ALA A 58 -14.04 18.47 -8.23
N ALA A 59 -14.49 17.99 -9.39
CA ALA A 59 -15.91 17.83 -9.72
C ALA A 59 -16.45 16.42 -9.43
N GLY A 60 -15.57 15.48 -9.01
CA GLY A 60 -15.91 14.07 -8.76
C GLY A 60 -15.75 13.17 -9.98
N GLU A 61 -15.32 13.70 -11.14
CA GLU A 61 -15.05 12.89 -12.32
C GLU A 61 -13.94 11.88 -12.00
N THR A 62 -14.22 10.60 -12.21
CA THR A 62 -13.34 9.49 -11.80
C THR A 62 -12.87 8.71 -13.01
N ALA A 63 -11.58 8.44 -13.09
CA ALA A 63 -11.00 7.67 -14.19
C ALA A 63 -9.78 6.85 -13.73
N VAL A 64 -9.57 5.74 -14.42
CA VAL A 64 -8.40 4.87 -14.26
C VAL A 64 -7.61 4.86 -15.56
N HIS A 65 -6.33 5.18 -15.49
CA HIS A 65 -5.38 5.09 -16.61
C HIS A 65 -4.47 3.88 -16.42
N ASP A 66 -4.47 2.98 -17.37
CA ASP A 66 -3.64 1.76 -17.36
C ASP A 66 -2.27 2.07 -17.95
N LEU A 67 -1.22 1.86 -17.16
CA LEU A 67 0.17 2.19 -17.56
C LEU A 67 0.76 1.25 -18.59
N LEU A 68 0.22 0.05 -18.75
CA LEU A 68 0.70 -0.94 -19.73
C LEU A 68 0.06 -0.73 -21.11
N SER A 69 -1.24 -0.53 -21.16
CA SER A 69 -1.96 -0.33 -22.42
C SER A 69 -2.02 1.13 -22.87
N GLY A 70 -1.94 2.07 -21.93
CA GLY A 70 -2.18 3.50 -22.15
C GLY A 70 -3.66 3.85 -22.29
N GLU A 71 -4.57 2.92 -22.01
CA GLU A 71 -6.02 3.15 -22.08
C GLU A 71 -6.52 3.84 -20.81
N THR A 72 -7.54 4.68 -20.97
CA THR A 72 -8.22 5.35 -19.85
C THR A 72 -9.68 4.90 -19.81
N THR A 73 -10.11 4.41 -18.65
CA THR A 73 -11.48 4.01 -18.37
C THR A 73 -12.13 5.05 -17.46
N ALA A 74 -13.22 5.68 -17.92
CA ALA A 74 -14.04 6.54 -17.07
C ALA A 74 -14.94 5.67 -16.19
N LEU A 75 -15.09 6.05 -14.93
CA LEU A 75 -16.00 5.42 -13.97
C LEU A 75 -17.19 6.34 -13.70
N ASP A 76 -18.12 5.87 -12.86
CA ASP A 76 -19.17 6.72 -12.33
C ASP A 76 -18.54 7.86 -11.49
N ASP A 77 -19.12 9.05 -11.56
CA ASP A 77 -18.70 10.19 -10.78
C ASP A 77 -18.95 9.94 -9.29
N VAL A 78 -18.06 10.44 -8.45
CA VAL A 78 -18.18 10.42 -6.99
C VAL A 78 -18.47 11.83 -6.44
N GLU A 79 -18.78 11.96 -5.16
CA GLU A 79 -18.85 13.27 -4.54
C GLU A 79 -17.49 13.97 -4.60
N ALA A 80 -17.49 15.30 -4.77
CA ALA A 80 -16.27 16.10 -4.85
C ALA A 80 -15.38 15.87 -3.60
N PRO A 81 -14.16 15.31 -3.75
CA PRO A 81 -13.33 14.94 -2.61
C PRO A 81 -12.74 16.15 -1.90
N GLU A 82 -12.82 16.17 -0.58
CA GLU A 82 -12.10 17.11 0.29
C GLU A 82 -10.80 16.48 0.82
N HIS A 83 -10.82 15.17 1.07
CA HIS A 83 -9.68 14.38 1.50
C HIS A 83 -9.65 13.03 0.76
N SER A 84 -8.49 12.41 0.69
CA SER A 84 -8.35 11.09 0.10
C SER A 84 -7.18 10.30 0.70
N ALA A 85 -7.30 8.98 0.64
CA ALA A 85 -6.23 8.04 1.00
C ALA A 85 -6.32 6.79 0.12
N THR A 86 -5.25 6.00 0.05
CA THR A 86 -5.21 4.75 -0.72
C THR A 86 -4.40 3.68 0.00
N ASP A 87 -4.79 2.41 -0.20
CA ASP A 87 -4.06 1.23 0.25
C ASP A 87 -3.29 0.53 -0.89
N GLY A 88 -3.22 1.14 -2.10
CA GLY A 88 -2.61 0.56 -3.29
C GLY A 88 -3.56 -0.30 -4.15
N ARG A 89 -4.83 -0.46 -3.74
CA ARG A 89 -5.93 -1.01 -4.54
C ARG A 89 -7.15 -0.11 -4.52
N PHE A 90 -7.60 0.26 -3.32
CA PHE A 90 -8.75 1.12 -3.12
C PHE A 90 -8.29 2.57 -2.93
N LEU A 91 -8.98 3.48 -3.60
CA LEU A 91 -8.94 4.91 -3.27
C LEU A 91 -10.20 5.22 -2.46
N VAL A 92 -10.02 5.79 -1.29
CA VAL A 92 -11.12 6.36 -0.52
C VAL A 92 -11.08 7.87 -0.66
N SER A 93 -12.22 8.48 -0.91
CA SER A 93 -12.39 9.93 -0.95
C SER A 93 -13.49 10.35 -0.01
N SER A 94 -13.27 11.35 0.81
CA SER A 94 -14.23 11.80 1.80
C SER A 94 -14.63 13.26 1.63
N THR A 95 -15.86 13.54 2.00
CA THR A 95 -16.43 14.86 2.26
C THR A 95 -16.53 15.08 3.78
N GLU A 96 -17.30 16.06 4.24
CA GLU A 96 -17.49 16.30 5.68
C GLU A 96 -18.14 15.12 6.43
N ASP A 97 -19.04 14.36 5.78
CA ASP A 97 -19.87 13.34 6.44
C ASP A 97 -19.94 11.98 5.72
N ARG A 98 -19.31 11.85 4.55
CA ARG A 98 -19.37 10.64 3.71
C ARG A 98 -18.01 10.26 3.15
N THR A 99 -17.74 8.96 3.08
CA THR A 99 -16.55 8.41 2.42
C THR A 99 -16.98 7.46 1.30
N THR A 100 -16.50 7.72 0.08
CA THR A 100 -16.72 6.88 -1.10
C THR A 100 -15.48 6.02 -1.36
N ILE A 101 -15.71 4.76 -1.75
CA ILE A 101 -14.68 3.75 -2.00
C ILE A 101 -14.67 3.43 -3.50
N VAL A 102 -13.50 3.53 -4.12
CA VAL A 102 -13.27 3.19 -5.53
C VAL A 102 -12.23 2.07 -5.62
N ASP A 103 -12.57 0.96 -6.27
CA ASP A 103 -11.63 -0.13 -6.58
C ASP A 103 -10.92 0.19 -7.90
N GLY A 104 -9.62 0.35 -7.88
CA GLY A 104 -8.79 0.58 -9.08
C GLY A 104 -8.69 -0.65 -9.98
N GLY A 105 -9.24 -1.79 -9.54
CA GLY A 105 -9.31 -3.03 -10.32
C GLY A 105 -7.96 -3.69 -10.55
N SER A 106 -6.95 -3.38 -9.75
CA SER A 106 -5.65 -4.04 -9.82
C SER A 106 -5.05 -4.17 -8.42
N TRP A 107 -4.44 -5.32 -8.13
CA TRP A 107 -3.79 -5.57 -6.84
C TRP A 107 -2.74 -6.67 -6.94
N THR A 108 -1.81 -6.64 -6.00
CA THR A 108 -0.75 -7.62 -5.82
C THR A 108 -0.94 -8.36 -4.49
N VAL A 109 -0.72 -9.66 -4.49
CA VAL A 109 -0.66 -10.48 -3.27
C VAL A 109 0.74 -11.08 -3.19
N ASP A 110 1.50 -10.67 -2.19
CA ASP A 110 2.89 -11.05 -2.02
C ASP A 110 3.03 -11.99 -0.81
N HIS A 111 3.35 -13.26 -1.07
CA HIS A 111 3.58 -14.29 -0.05
C HIS A 111 5.04 -14.38 0.41
N GLY A 112 5.91 -13.46 -0.05
CA GLY A 112 7.33 -13.42 0.31
C GLY A 112 8.21 -14.31 -0.58
N ASP A 113 7.79 -15.53 -0.90
CA ASP A 113 8.48 -16.46 -1.79
C ASP A 113 7.95 -16.43 -3.23
N HIS A 114 6.73 -15.95 -3.44
CA HIS A 114 6.12 -15.71 -4.75
C HIS A 114 5.03 -14.63 -4.66
N THR A 115 4.63 -14.12 -5.80
CA THR A 115 3.69 -12.99 -5.92
C THR A 115 2.63 -13.29 -6.96
N HIS A 116 1.38 -12.95 -6.67
CA HIS A 116 0.25 -13.01 -7.59
C HIS A 116 -0.15 -11.58 -7.98
N TYR A 117 -0.39 -11.37 -9.26
CA TYR A 117 -0.85 -10.09 -9.81
C TYR A 117 -2.23 -10.27 -10.40
N TYR A 118 -3.18 -9.45 -9.99
CA TYR A 118 -4.57 -9.55 -10.42
C TYR A 118 -5.03 -8.27 -11.10
N ALA A 119 -5.86 -8.44 -12.13
CA ALA A 119 -6.59 -7.36 -12.78
C ALA A 119 -8.07 -7.71 -12.93
N ALA A 120 -8.92 -6.74 -12.63
CA ALA A 120 -10.37 -6.77 -12.79
C ALA A 120 -10.87 -5.43 -13.37
N GLU A 121 -12.15 -5.33 -13.67
CA GLU A 121 -12.76 -4.06 -14.05
C GLU A 121 -12.76 -3.10 -12.86
N PRO A 122 -12.21 -1.88 -13.03
CA PRO A 122 -12.27 -0.86 -11.99
C PRO A 122 -13.71 -0.35 -11.82
N ARG A 123 -14.05 0.10 -10.59
CA ARG A 123 -15.43 0.54 -10.30
C ARG A 123 -15.52 1.41 -9.06
N VAL A 124 -16.56 2.21 -8.97
CA VAL A 124 -17.04 2.77 -7.72
C VAL A 124 -17.74 1.66 -6.94
N VAL A 125 -17.25 1.32 -5.74
CA VAL A 125 -17.78 0.24 -4.90
C VAL A 125 -19.04 0.70 -4.18
N GLY A 126 -18.95 1.87 -3.52
CA GLY A 126 -20.04 2.43 -2.73
C GLY A 126 -19.55 3.47 -1.75
N SER A 127 -20.36 3.81 -0.78
CA SER A 127 -20.01 4.80 0.25
C SER A 127 -20.50 4.37 1.62
N ILE A 128 -19.85 4.91 2.65
CA ILE A 128 -20.17 4.73 4.07
C ILE A 128 -20.33 6.10 4.73
N ASP A 129 -21.06 6.13 5.85
CA ASP A 129 -21.18 7.31 6.69
C ASP A 129 -19.88 7.51 7.49
N GLY A 130 -19.38 8.71 7.48
CA GLY A 130 -18.11 9.14 8.09
C GLY A 130 -17.29 9.96 7.10
N GLY A 131 -16.58 10.99 7.57
CA GLY A 131 -15.89 11.92 6.70
C GLY A 131 -14.92 12.83 7.46
N GLY A 132 -14.33 13.79 6.76
CA GLY A 132 -13.17 14.57 7.15
C GLY A 132 -11.88 13.91 6.73
N PRO A 133 -10.71 14.29 7.30
CA PRO A 133 -9.45 13.61 7.05
C PRO A 133 -9.57 12.10 7.21
N VAL A 134 -9.06 11.34 6.25
CA VAL A 134 -9.28 9.89 6.16
C VAL A 134 -7.96 9.15 5.96
N GLU A 135 -7.86 7.99 6.59
CA GLU A 135 -6.80 7.01 6.38
C GLU A 135 -7.42 5.67 5.96
N VAL A 136 -6.72 4.89 5.14
CA VAL A 136 -7.13 3.54 4.75
C VAL A 136 -5.95 2.59 4.82
N HIS A 137 -6.17 1.43 5.42
CA HIS A 137 -5.17 0.37 5.50
C HIS A 137 -5.86 -0.98 5.28
N SER A 138 -5.11 -1.93 4.72
CA SER A 138 -5.66 -3.24 4.43
C SER A 138 -4.70 -4.37 4.81
N SER A 139 -5.28 -5.49 5.23
CA SER A 139 -4.66 -6.81 5.28
C SER A 139 -5.25 -7.71 4.20
N GLU A 140 -4.99 -8.99 4.23
CA GLU A 140 -5.58 -9.94 3.28
C GLU A 140 -7.11 -10.06 3.42
N THR A 141 -7.65 -9.87 4.62
CA THR A 141 -9.05 -10.11 4.96
C THR A 141 -9.84 -8.87 5.31
N MET A 142 -9.18 -7.82 5.78
CA MET A 142 -9.81 -6.61 6.31
C MET A 142 -9.31 -5.35 5.60
N THR A 143 -10.19 -4.36 5.46
CA THR A 143 -9.84 -2.98 5.13
C THR A 143 -10.36 -2.08 6.23
N THR A 144 -9.50 -1.27 6.83
CA THR A 144 -9.89 -0.26 7.81
C THR A 144 -9.95 1.11 7.16
N ILE A 145 -10.97 1.88 7.47
CA ILE A 145 -11.07 3.30 7.16
C ILE A 145 -11.19 4.04 8.49
N THR A 146 -10.32 5.02 8.70
CA THR A 146 -10.25 5.80 9.94
C THR A 146 -10.44 7.27 9.64
N TRP A 147 -11.19 7.96 10.47
CA TRP A 147 -11.34 9.41 10.47
C TRP A 147 -10.73 9.97 11.78
N PRO A 148 -9.42 10.31 11.76
CA PRO A 148 -8.69 10.66 12.98
C PRO A 148 -9.30 11.84 13.76
N GLU A 149 -9.80 12.87 13.04
CA GLU A 149 -10.43 14.03 13.68
C GLU A 149 -11.79 13.72 14.32
N ARG A 150 -12.42 12.61 13.93
CA ARG A 150 -13.66 12.12 14.54
C ARG A 150 -13.39 11.13 15.68
N GLY A 151 -12.15 10.60 15.73
CA GLY A 151 -11.79 9.53 16.67
C GLY A 151 -12.53 8.22 16.39
N GLU A 152 -12.85 7.94 15.14
CA GLU A 152 -13.67 6.80 14.71
C GLU A 152 -13.02 6.06 13.55
N GLY A 153 -13.08 4.74 13.59
CA GLY A 153 -12.68 3.87 12.49
C GLY A 153 -13.70 2.77 12.23
N VAL A 154 -13.71 2.24 11.02
CA VAL A 154 -14.57 1.14 10.59
C VAL A 154 -13.72 0.04 9.98
N VAL A 155 -14.10 -1.21 10.21
CA VAL A 155 -13.52 -2.39 9.55
C VAL A 155 -14.52 -2.89 8.51
N LEU A 156 -14.02 -3.11 7.31
CA LEU A 156 -14.78 -3.62 6.17
C LEU A 156 -14.25 -4.99 5.77
N ASP A 157 -15.15 -5.90 5.33
CA ASP A 157 -14.76 -7.16 4.71
C ASP A 157 -14.09 -6.88 3.34
N ARG A 158 -12.80 -7.23 3.23
CA ARG A 158 -12.03 -6.96 2.01
C ARG A 158 -12.48 -7.80 0.82
N ALA A 159 -12.98 -9.01 1.05
CA ALA A 159 -13.47 -9.87 -0.01
C ALA A 159 -14.79 -9.31 -0.58
N ALA A 160 -15.69 -8.82 0.28
CA ALA A 160 -16.91 -8.14 -0.14
C ALA A 160 -16.59 -6.87 -0.96
N LEU A 161 -15.65 -6.03 -0.49
CA LEU A 161 -15.18 -4.87 -1.27
C LEU A 161 -14.68 -5.27 -2.66
N GLY A 162 -13.89 -6.33 -2.74
CA GLY A 162 -13.41 -6.87 -4.01
C GLY A 162 -14.53 -7.38 -4.92
N GLN A 163 -15.69 -7.75 -4.39
CA GLN A 163 -16.87 -8.15 -5.15
C GLN A 163 -17.78 -6.97 -5.52
N GLY A 164 -17.53 -5.79 -4.96
CA GLY A 164 -18.29 -4.58 -5.20
C GLY A 164 -19.34 -4.30 -4.14
N ASP A 165 -19.27 -4.96 -2.99
CA ASP A 165 -20.16 -4.78 -1.86
C ASP A 165 -19.44 -4.12 -0.69
N VAL A 166 -20.10 -3.20 0.01
CA VAL A 166 -19.59 -2.57 1.23
C VAL A 166 -20.22 -3.29 2.42
N GLU A 167 -19.42 -4.09 3.11
CA GLU A 167 -19.83 -4.82 4.30
C GLU A 167 -19.01 -4.36 5.51
N GLU A 168 -19.65 -3.57 6.40
CA GLU A 168 -19.08 -3.15 7.66
C GLU A 168 -19.14 -4.30 8.67
N THR A 169 -18.02 -4.67 9.28
CA THR A 169 -17.97 -5.73 10.29
C THR A 169 -18.02 -5.14 11.71
N VAL A 170 -17.24 -4.10 11.97
CA VAL A 170 -17.21 -3.43 13.29
C VAL A 170 -16.80 -1.97 13.15
N ARG A 171 -17.30 -1.12 14.08
CA ARG A 171 -16.85 0.28 14.29
C ARG A 171 -16.14 0.40 15.61
N ILE A 172 -15.06 1.17 15.65
CA ILE A 172 -14.14 1.27 16.78
C ILE A 172 -13.82 2.74 17.02
N ASP A 173 -13.90 3.17 18.29
CA ASP A 173 -13.40 4.49 18.69
C ASP A 173 -11.87 4.47 18.68
N ALA A 174 -11.28 5.09 17.65
CA ALA A 174 -9.83 5.13 17.44
C ALA A 174 -9.43 6.31 16.54
N THR A 175 -8.28 6.92 16.81
CA THR A 175 -7.64 7.92 15.93
C THR A 175 -6.70 7.27 14.91
N VAL A 176 -6.26 6.04 15.17
CA VAL A 176 -5.49 5.18 14.28
C VAL A 176 -6.06 3.78 14.34
N LEU A 177 -6.34 3.15 13.20
CA LEU A 177 -6.85 1.78 13.14
C LEU A 177 -6.17 1.02 12.00
N LEU A 178 -5.35 0.03 12.35
CA LEU A 178 -4.54 -0.73 11.40
C LEU A 178 -4.92 -2.21 11.45
N PRO A 179 -5.18 -2.86 10.31
CA PRO A 179 -5.33 -4.32 10.28
C PRO A 179 -3.95 -4.98 10.18
N PHE A 180 -3.62 -5.86 11.11
CA PHE A 180 -2.34 -6.58 11.12
C PHE A 180 -2.56 -8.07 11.34
N GLY A 181 -2.37 -8.86 10.29
CA GLY A 181 -2.79 -10.26 10.26
C GLY A 181 -4.32 -10.37 10.42
N GLU A 182 -4.76 -11.16 11.40
CA GLU A 182 -6.16 -11.30 11.80
C GLU A 182 -6.55 -10.38 12.99
N GLN A 183 -5.67 -9.43 13.34
CA GLN A 183 -5.85 -8.53 14.47
C GLN A 183 -6.00 -7.09 14.00
N LEU A 184 -6.46 -6.24 14.92
CA LEU A 184 -6.54 -4.78 14.73
C LEU A 184 -5.62 -4.12 15.75
N VAL A 185 -4.94 -3.06 15.33
CA VAL A 185 -4.15 -2.18 16.21
C VAL A 185 -4.86 -0.84 16.28
N ALA A 186 -5.38 -0.49 17.43
CA ALA A 186 -6.14 0.72 17.65
C ALA A 186 -5.35 1.72 18.52
N GLY A 187 -5.11 2.91 18.00
CA GLY A 187 -4.61 4.07 18.75
C GLY A 187 -5.79 4.87 19.31
N THR A 188 -5.82 5.05 20.61
CA THR A 188 -6.88 5.76 21.35
C THR A 188 -6.27 6.72 22.37
N ASP A 189 -7.07 7.56 23.01
CA ASP A 189 -6.61 8.44 24.09
C ASP A 189 -5.95 7.68 25.26
N ASP A 190 -6.26 6.39 25.43
CA ASP A 190 -5.67 5.54 26.48
C ASP A 190 -4.34 4.88 26.05
N GLY A 191 -3.93 5.00 24.80
CA GLY A 191 -2.75 4.38 24.22
C GLY A 191 -3.05 3.47 23.02
N VAL A 192 -2.14 2.55 22.73
CA VAL A 192 -2.31 1.55 21.67
C VAL A 192 -2.83 0.25 22.28
N ARG A 193 -3.87 -0.31 21.68
CA ARG A 193 -4.46 -1.62 22.05
C ARG A 193 -4.48 -2.55 20.84
N VAL A 194 -4.29 -3.84 21.09
CA VAL A 194 -4.48 -4.90 20.11
C VAL A 194 -5.85 -5.54 20.33
N LEU A 195 -6.64 -5.59 19.29
CA LEU A 195 -8.00 -6.14 19.30
C LEU A 195 -8.04 -7.35 18.36
N ASP A 196 -8.99 -8.24 18.56
CA ASP A 196 -9.31 -9.27 17.56
C ASP A 196 -10.12 -8.69 16.39
N ALA A 197 -10.50 -9.53 15.41
CA ALA A 197 -11.25 -9.10 14.24
C ALA A 197 -12.67 -8.59 14.55
N ASP A 198 -13.23 -8.98 15.72
CA ASP A 198 -14.54 -8.53 16.21
C ASP A 198 -14.44 -7.23 17.03
N GLY A 199 -13.21 -6.69 17.22
CA GLY A 199 -12.94 -5.46 17.97
C GLY A 199 -12.82 -5.66 19.48
N GLU A 200 -12.74 -6.90 19.96
CA GLU A 200 -12.59 -7.20 21.38
C GLU A 200 -11.12 -7.17 21.81
N PRO A 201 -10.77 -6.58 22.98
CA PRO A 201 -9.37 -6.51 23.40
C PRO A 201 -8.72 -7.88 23.63
N THR A 202 -7.55 -8.09 23.05
CA THR A 202 -6.74 -9.30 23.26
C THR A 202 -5.92 -9.27 24.54
N GLY A 203 -5.77 -8.08 25.15
CA GLY A 203 -4.99 -7.82 26.36
C GLY A 203 -3.57 -7.33 26.09
N ALA A 204 -3.11 -7.27 24.83
CA ALA A 204 -1.86 -6.59 24.48
C ALA A 204 -2.13 -5.07 24.34
N GLU A 205 -1.29 -4.27 25.03
CA GLU A 205 -1.41 -2.81 25.03
C GLU A 205 -0.04 -2.14 25.21
N ALA A 206 0.07 -0.89 24.77
CA ALA A 206 1.27 -0.08 24.97
C ALA A 206 0.90 1.38 25.24
N ALA A 207 1.71 2.04 26.06
CA ALA A 207 1.57 3.48 26.29
C ALA A 207 1.90 4.25 25.00
N CYS A 208 1.01 5.13 24.59
CA CYS A 208 1.16 6.03 23.46
C CYS A 208 0.32 7.26 23.71
N THR A 209 0.96 8.40 23.89
CA THR A 209 0.26 9.66 24.10
C THR A 209 -0.04 10.29 22.77
N ASP A 210 -1.29 10.72 22.57
CA ASP A 210 -1.74 11.42 21.37
C ASP A 210 -1.39 10.64 20.08
N PRO A 211 -1.93 9.41 19.90
CA PRO A 211 -1.64 8.60 18.73
C PRO A 211 -2.08 9.30 17.44
N ALA A 212 -1.20 9.35 16.45
CA ALA A 212 -1.45 9.97 15.15
C ALA A 212 -0.59 9.35 14.04
N GLY A 213 -1.25 9.00 12.95
CA GLY A 213 -0.62 8.32 11.83
C GLY A 213 -0.27 6.86 12.13
N GLY A 214 -0.47 6.02 11.15
CA GLY A 214 -0.12 4.63 11.24
C GLY A 214 0.29 4.06 9.89
N ILE A 215 0.97 2.90 9.91
CA ILE A 215 1.30 2.16 8.71
C ILE A 215 1.54 0.69 9.06
N VAL A 216 1.13 -0.20 8.14
CA VAL A 216 1.43 -1.63 8.23
C VAL A 216 2.63 -1.94 7.35
N THR A 217 3.59 -2.64 7.91
CA THR A 217 4.79 -3.15 7.23
C THR A 217 4.88 -4.67 7.38
N ARG A 218 5.77 -5.33 6.67
CA ARG A 218 6.04 -6.76 6.89
C ARG A 218 6.62 -7.07 8.27
N ALA A 219 7.29 -6.08 8.89
CA ALA A 219 7.91 -6.26 10.21
C ALA A 219 6.96 -5.95 11.37
N GLY A 220 5.81 -5.34 11.08
CA GLY A 220 4.86 -4.98 12.12
C GLY A 220 3.96 -3.80 11.75
N ALA A 221 3.03 -3.50 12.64
CA ALA A 221 2.19 -2.31 12.57
C ALA A 221 2.82 -1.18 13.40
N VAL A 222 2.92 0.01 12.82
CA VAL A 222 3.52 1.21 13.44
C VAL A 222 2.43 2.22 13.75
N VAL A 223 2.38 2.71 14.98
CA VAL A 223 1.51 3.82 15.42
C VAL A 223 2.38 4.95 15.94
N GLY A 224 2.24 6.15 15.40
CA GLY A 224 2.94 7.34 15.86
C GLY A 224 2.38 7.84 17.20
N CYS A 225 3.29 8.26 18.09
CA CYS A 225 3.00 8.82 19.40
C CYS A 225 3.65 10.20 19.56
N SER A 226 3.27 10.98 20.57
CA SER A 226 3.83 12.32 20.80
C SER A 226 5.35 12.32 20.99
N ASP A 227 5.92 11.24 21.49
CA ASP A 227 7.33 11.08 21.86
C ASP A 227 8.06 9.98 21.07
N GLY A 228 7.42 9.42 20.04
CA GLY A 228 8.01 8.37 19.20
C GLY A 228 7.01 7.56 18.42
N ALA A 229 7.13 6.25 18.46
CA ALA A 229 6.17 5.30 17.88
C ALA A 229 6.07 4.03 18.73
N VAL A 230 4.94 3.36 18.62
CA VAL A 230 4.75 1.98 19.05
C VAL A 230 4.77 1.09 17.81
N VAL A 231 5.52 0.00 17.87
CA VAL A 231 5.58 -1.04 16.84
C VAL A 231 5.04 -2.33 17.43
N LEU A 232 3.98 -2.89 16.86
CA LEU A 232 3.53 -4.25 17.12
C LEU A 232 4.22 -5.19 16.13
N GLY A 233 5.08 -6.09 16.61
CA GLY A 233 5.78 -7.08 15.78
C GLY A 233 4.91 -8.28 15.43
N GLU A 234 5.39 -9.13 14.50
CA GLU A 234 4.73 -10.38 14.11
C GLU A 234 4.61 -11.39 15.26
N ASP A 235 5.47 -11.29 16.27
CA ASP A 235 5.42 -12.10 17.49
C ASP A 235 4.31 -11.66 18.48
N GLY A 236 3.59 -10.57 18.17
CA GLY A 236 2.56 -9.98 19.01
C GLY A 236 3.11 -9.11 20.16
N GLU A 237 4.42 -8.87 20.20
CA GLU A 237 5.03 -8.00 21.20
C GLU A 237 5.01 -6.54 20.74
N THR A 238 4.77 -5.62 21.66
CA THR A 238 4.80 -4.18 21.41
C THR A 238 6.13 -3.60 21.86
N THR A 239 6.75 -2.79 20.97
CA THR A 239 7.99 -2.07 21.26
C THR A 239 7.76 -0.57 21.13
N THR A 240 8.18 0.22 22.13
CA THR A 240 8.18 1.69 22.05
C THR A 240 9.54 2.17 21.53
N VAL A 241 9.52 2.99 20.49
CA VAL A 241 10.69 3.56 19.84
C VAL A 241 10.67 5.08 20.00
N ALA A 242 11.40 5.58 21.00
CA ALA A 242 11.41 7.00 21.35
C ALA A 242 12.15 7.86 20.30
N LEU A 243 11.56 9.02 19.98
CA LEU A 243 12.24 10.09 19.25
C LEU A 243 13.22 10.84 20.18
N PRO A 244 14.25 11.50 19.61
CA PRO A 244 15.09 12.42 20.39
C PRO A 244 14.27 13.55 21.03
N ASP A 245 14.65 13.96 22.23
CA ASP A 245 13.98 15.03 22.98
C ASP A 245 13.83 16.31 22.15
N GLY A 246 12.60 16.84 22.09
CA GLY A 246 12.27 18.07 21.36
C GLY A 246 12.23 17.92 19.83
N ALA A 247 12.28 16.70 19.32
CA ALA A 247 12.10 16.45 17.90
C ALA A 247 10.63 16.70 17.49
N ALA A 248 10.44 17.25 16.27
CA ALA A 248 9.12 17.28 15.66
C ALA A 248 8.72 15.85 15.28
N ARG A 249 7.60 15.36 15.83
CA ARG A 249 7.10 14.03 15.53
C ARG A 249 6.44 13.97 14.15
N PRO A 250 6.52 12.86 13.43
CA PRO A 250 5.67 12.61 12.29
C PRO A 250 4.22 12.37 12.74
N THR A 251 3.26 12.83 11.96
CA THR A 251 1.82 12.61 12.18
C THR A 251 1.22 11.72 11.09
N ALA A 252 2.03 11.29 10.13
CA ALA A 252 1.71 10.33 9.09
C ALA A 252 2.98 9.61 8.68
N PHE A 253 2.83 8.38 8.21
CA PHE A 253 3.91 7.56 7.69
C PHE A 253 3.61 7.13 6.25
N ALA A 254 4.66 7.06 5.44
CA ALA A 254 4.57 6.53 4.09
C ALA A 254 5.82 5.71 3.73
N ALA A 255 5.59 4.63 3.02
CA ALA A 255 6.64 3.74 2.53
C ALA A 255 6.17 3.02 1.26
N ARG A 256 7.10 2.47 0.52
CA ARG A 256 6.76 1.45 -0.47
C ARG A 256 6.03 0.29 0.22
N ALA A 257 4.98 -0.21 -0.42
CA ALA A 257 4.09 -1.22 0.15
C ALA A 257 4.84 -2.38 0.84
N GLY A 258 4.48 -2.67 2.08
CA GLY A 258 5.02 -3.74 2.90
C GLY A 258 6.47 -3.58 3.37
N ARG A 259 7.17 -2.48 3.04
CA ARG A 259 8.59 -2.31 3.42
C ARG A 259 8.72 -1.82 4.86
N PRO A 260 9.74 -2.34 5.60
CA PRO A 260 9.87 -2.07 7.03
C PRO A 260 10.45 -0.69 7.36
N THR A 261 11.15 -0.03 6.43
CA THR A 261 11.60 1.35 6.62
C THR A 261 10.50 2.30 6.17
N VAL A 262 10.00 3.12 7.08
CA VAL A 262 8.93 4.09 6.82
C VAL A 262 9.41 5.51 7.02
N ALA A 263 8.86 6.45 6.26
CA ALA A 263 9.19 7.87 6.36
C ALA A 263 8.03 8.68 6.94
N GLY A 264 8.37 9.72 7.68
CA GLY A 264 7.43 10.73 8.13
C GLY A 264 8.09 12.11 8.17
N LEU A 265 7.31 13.17 8.05
CA LEU A 265 7.85 14.54 8.07
C LEU A 265 8.46 14.89 9.42
N ALA A 266 9.63 15.52 9.41
CA ALA A 266 10.36 16.00 10.59
C ALA A 266 10.22 17.53 10.78
N GLY A 267 9.03 18.07 10.51
CA GLY A 267 8.78 19.50 10.44
C GLY A 267 9.63 20.16 9.34
N ASP A 268 10.24 21.31 9.65
CA ASP A 268 11.05 22.04 8.68
C ASP A 268 12.45 21.42 8.45
N ARG A 269 12.79 20.34 9.17
CA ARG A 269 14.13 19.75 9.12
C ARG A 269 14.30 18.69 8.04
N GLY A 270 13.22 18.16 7.46
CA GLY A 270 13.25 17.11 6.46
C GLY A 270 12.37 15.92 6.81
N ALA A 271 12.93 14.72 6.85
CA ALA A 271 12.19 13.49 7.11
C ALA A 271 12.82 12.65 8.22
N TRP A 272 11.98 12.00 9.00
CA TRP A 272 12.34 10.87 9.83
C TRP A 272 12.21 9.58 9.04
N LEU A 273 13.21 8.72 9.14
CA LEU A 273 13.10 7.30 8.79
C LEU A 273 13.02 6.48 10.06
N LEU A 274 12.03 5.61 10.13
CA LEU A 274 11.92 4.58 11.17
C LEU A 274 12.13 3.22 10.51
N ASP A 275 13.17 2.51 10.92
CA ASP A 275 13.26 1.07 10.67
C ASP A 275 12.42 0.34 11.71
N SER A 276 11.30 -0.24 11.30
CA SER A 276 10.36 -0.91 12.21
C SER A 276 10.87 -2.25 12.73
N ARG A 277 11.88 -2.88 12.08
CA ARG A 277 12.53 -4.11 12.56
C ARG A 277 13.55 -3.83 13.65
N GLU A 278 14.40 -2.81 13.41
CA GLU A 278 15.49 -2.46 14.33
C GLU A 278 15.02 -1.53 15.45
N GLY A 279 13.83 -0.93 15.31
CA GLY A 279 13.31 0.05 16.25
C GLY A 279 14.22 1.29 16.35
N THR A 280 14.64 1.84 15.21
CA THR A 280 15.59 2.97 15.18
C THR A 280 15.09 4.10 14.30
N TRP A 281 15.28 5.35 14.82
CA TRP A 281 15.02 6.57 14.06
C TRP A 281 16.30 7.14 13.45
N ARG A 282 16.19 7.63 12.23
CA ARG A 282 17.21 8.41 11.56
C ARG A 282 16.63 9.67 10.94
N LEU A 283 17.22 10.82 11.23
CA LEU A 283 16.85 12.07 10.58
C LEU A 283 17.58 12.21 9.24
N VAL A 284 16.81 12.47 8.20
CA VAL A 284 17.30 12.85 6.87
C VAL A 284 17.02 14.33 6.69
N GLU A 285 18.06 15.14 6.87
CA GLU A 285 17.95 16.60 6.79
C GLU A 285 17.86 17.08 5.35
N THR A 286 17.01 18.09 5.11
CA THR A 286 16.82 18.72 3.80
C THR A 286 17.10 20.22 3.86
N GLU A 287 17.49 20.78 2.71
CA GLU A 287 17.72 22.24 2.60
C GLU A 287 16.43 23.05 2.71
N ARG A 288 15.31 22.44 2.40
CA ARG A 288 13.98 23.06 2.39
C ARG A 288 12.97 22.14 3.07
N PRO A 289 11.91 22.68 3.66
CA PRO A 289 10.82 21.88 4.19
C PRO A 289 10.23 20.97 3.12
N LEU A 290 9.97 19.72 3.49
CA LEU A 290 9.20 18.78 2.69
C LEU A 290 7.70 18.90 3.04
N ARG A 291 6.84 18.70 2.03
CA ARG A 291 5.38 18.71 2.17
C ARG A 291 4.79 17.30 2.03
N ALA A 292 5.51 16.41 1.39
CA ALA A 292 5.23 14.98 1.33
C ALA A 292 6.56 14.21 1.36
N VAL A 293 6.53 13.00 1.86
CA VAL A 293 7.71 12.12 1.92
C VAL A 293 7.28 10.66 1.91
N THR A 294 8.08 9.81 1.28
CA THR A 294 7.90 8.35 1.26
C THR A 294 9.26 7.66 1.27
N ALA A 295 9.40 6.56 2.01
CA ALA A 295 10.60 5.72 2.01
C ALA A 295 10.50 4.63 0.94
N VAL A 296 11.59 4.40 0.22
CA VAL A 296 11.68 3.33 -0.79
C VAL A 296 12.15 2.02 -0.17
N ASP A 297 13.04 2.07 0.81
CA ASP A 297 13.67 0.91 1.46
C ASP A 297 14.39 0.00 0.43
N ASP A 298 15.22 0.61 -0.39
CA ASP A 298 16.15 -0.05 -1.30
C ASP A 298 17.60 -0.01 -0.75
N GLU A 299 18.59 -0.48 -1.52
CA GLU A 299 19.99 -0.55 -1.08
C GLU A 299 20.59 0.82 -0.74
N ASP A 300 20.16 1.89 -1.40
CA ASP A 300 20.61 3.26 -1.15
C ASP A 300 19.73 3.98 -0.11
N GLU A 301 18.69 3.31 0.40
CA GLU A 301 17.68 3.85 1.32
C GLU A 301 17.13 5.20 0.80
N HIS A 302 16.66 5.17 -0.45
CA HIS A 302 16.09 6.36 -1.06
C HIS A 302 14.86 6.86 -0.29
N VAL A 303 14.85 8.17 -0.10
CA VAL A 303 13.70 8.94 0.39
C VAL A 303 13.25 9.84 -0.75
N VAL A 304 11.99 9.72 -1.12
CA VAL A 304 11.38 10.59 -2.14
C VAL A 304 10.44 11.55 -1.43
N GLY A 305 10.56 12.84 -1.70
CA GLY A 305 9.71 13.87 -1.12
C GLY A 305 9.36 14.95 -2.12
N VAL A 306 8.41 15.80 -1.76
CA VAL A 306 8.06 17.02 -2.49
C VAL A 306 8.35 18.20 -1.58
N ASP A 307 9.18 19.16 -2.05
CA ASP A 307 9.52 20.34 -1.26
C ASP A 307 8.44 21.47 -1.37
N ASP A 308 8.64 22.53 -0.60
CA ASP A 308 7.74 23.69 -0.55
C ASP A 308 7.73 24.53 -1.85
N GLN A 309 8.58 24.18 -2.84
CA GLN A 309 8.60 24.79 -4.18
C GLN A 309 8.01 23.87 -5.26
N GLY A 310 7.40 22.75 -4.85
CA GLY A 310 6.80 21.80 -5.79
C GLY A 310 7.81 20.95 -6.57
N ARG A 311 9.05 20.82 -6.07
CA ARG A 311 10.06 19.96 -6.68
C ARG A 311 10.05 18.58 -6.02
N VAL A 312 10.19 17.55 -6.82
CA VAL A 312 10.49 16.21 -6.29
C VAL A 312 11.96 16.17 -5.89
N VAL A 313 12.20 15.77 -4.65
CA VAL A 313 13.53 15.64 -4.05
C VAL A 313 13.78 14.17 -3.73
N VAL A 314 14.88 13.63 -4.20
CA VAL A 314 15.31 12.25 -3.94
C VAL A 314 16.61 12.30 -3.15
N ILE A 315 16.66 11.59 -2.04
CA ILE A 315 17.81 11.55 -1.15
C ILE A 315 18.22 10.09 -0.97
N ALA A 316 19.45 9.77 -1.37
CA ALA A 316 20.05 8.49 -1.01
C ALA A 316 20.56 8.59 0.42
N ALA A 317 19.83 8.08 1.39
CA ALA A 317 20.10 8.33 2.80
C ALA A 317 21.37 7.60 3.30
N THR A 318 21.86 6.58 2.59
CA THR A 318 23.15 5.92 2.89
C THR A 318 24.37 6.81 2.58
N THR A 319 24.29 7.63 1.54
CA THR A 319 25.40 8.47 1.05
C THR A 319 25.22 9.97 1.33
N GLY A 320 23.97 10.39 1.57
CA GLY A 320 23.58 11.80 1.65
C GLY A 320 23.48 12.49 0.28
N ALA A 321 23.56 11.74 -0.82
CA ALA A 321 23.40 12.32 -2.15
C ALA A 321 21.97 12.81 -2.35
N VAL A 322 21.82 14.01 -2.92
CA VAL A 322 20.54 14.67 -3.15
C VAL A 322 20.39 15.02 -4.62
N ALA A 323 19.28 14.60 -5.21
CA ALA A 323 18.86 15.01 -6.54
C ALA A 323 17.47 15.66 -6.47
N ARG A 324 17.15 16.50 -7.45
CA ARG A 324 15.84 17.17 -7.48
C ARG A 324 15.43 17.51 -8.92
N THR A 325 14.12 17.56 -9.13
CA THR A 325 13.56 18.06 -10.40
C THR A 325 13.55 19.58 -10.45
N GLU A 326 13.24 20.16 -11.61
CA GLU A 326 12.63 21.50 -11.65
C GLU A 326 11.26 21.44 -10.94
N PRO A 327 10.64 22.59 -10.58
CA PRO A 327 9.29 22.59 -10.02
C PRO A 327 8.29 21.89 -10.96
N LEU A 328 7.57 20.93 -10.44
CA LEU A 328 6.54 20.16 -11.13
C LEU A 328 5.13 20.51 -10.66
N LEU A 329 5.00 21.02 -9.43
CA LEU A 329 3.73 21.43 -8.84
C LEU A 329 3.73 22.93 -8.57
N ASP A 330 2.57 23.54 -8.61
CA ASP A 330 2.41 24.94 -8.18
C ASP A 330 2.65 25.08 -6.67
N PRO A 331 3.28 26.18 -6.21
CA PRO A 331 3.41 26.46 -4.79
C PRO A 331 2.04 26.54 -4.12
N GLY A 332 1.82 25.71 -3.09
CA GLY A 332 0.52 25.63 -2.39
C GLY A 332 -0.37 24.46 -2.81
N GLU A 333 -0.10 23.81 -3.94
CA GLU A 333 -0.78 22.59 -4.35
C GLU A 333 -0.48 21.44 -3.38
N GLN A 334 -1.51 20.65 -3.03
CA GLN A 334 -1.34 19.49 -2.14
C GLN A 334 -0.54 18.40 -2.87
N PRO A 335 0.64 17.99 -2.39
CA PRO A 335 1.37 16.92 -3.05
C PRO A 335 0.67 15.58 -2.85
N LEU A 336 0.29 14.94 -3.94
CA LEU A 336 -0.19 13.56 -3.97
C LEU A 336 0.95 12.70 -4.55
N LEU A 337 1.71 12.06 -3.66
CA LEU A 337 2.89 11.28 -3.97
C LEU A 337 2.63 9.80 -3.72
N GLN A 338 2.81 8.98 -4.74
CA GLN A 338 2.79 7.52 -4.67
C GLN A 338 4.10 6.97 -5.21
N LEU A 339 4.47 5.74 -4.84
CA LEU A 339 5.63 5.08 -5.44
C LEU A 339 5.54 3.55 -5.39
N ASP A 340 6.11 2.95 -6.41
CA ASP A 340 6.37 1.51 -6.50
C ASP A 340 7.86 1.18 -6.26
N ALA A 341 8.30 0.01 -6.72
CA ALA A 341 9.68 -0.43 -6.58
C ALA A 341 10.68 0.33 -7.49
N GLN A 342 10.21 1.07 -8.49
CA GLN A 342 11.03 1.66 -9.55
C GLN A 342 10.75 3.13 -9.80
N ARG A 343 9.53 3.58 -9.56
CA ARG A 343 9.04 4.92 -9.93
C ARG A 343 8.33 5.60 -8.77
N ALA A 344 8.35 6.90 -8.81
CA ALA A 344 7.47 7.73 -8.01
C ALA A 344 6.52 8.48 -8.96
N TYR A 345 5.28 8.64 -8.54
CA TYR A 345 4.22 9.30 -9.28
C TYR A 345 3.72 10.49 -8.47
N VAL A 346 3.72 11.65 -9.08
CA VAL A 346 3.27 12.90 -8.46
C VAL A 346 2.16 13.50 -9.30
N ALA A 347 0.98 13.63 -8.72
CA ALA A 347 -0.16 14.23 -9.40
C ALA A 347 -0.02 15.77 -9.42
N ASP A 348 -0.18 16.35 -10.61
CA ASP A 348 -0.21 17.78 -10.90
C ASP A 348 -1.63 18.15 -11.34
N ALA A 349 -2.40 18.72 -10.40
CA ALA A 349 -3.77 19.13 -10.68
C ALA A 349 -3.82 20.34 -11.64
N SER A 350 -2.86 21.24 -11.53
CA SER A 350 -2.81 22.45 -12.37
C SER A 350 -2.52 22.13 -13.85
N GLY A 351 -1.65 21.14 -14.10
CA GLY A 351 -1.31 20.64 -15.42
C GLY A 351 -2.22 19.52 -15.94
N GLN A 352 -3.14 18.99 -15.12
CA GLN A 352 -3.95 17.80 -15.44
C GLN A 352 -3.10 16.59 -15.81
N GLN A 353 -2.02 16.35 -15.07
CA GLN A 353 -1.01 15.33 -15.38
C GLN A 353 -0.61 14.54 -14.14
N VAL A 354 0.04 13.41 -14.38
CA VAL A 354 0.87 12.72 -13.39
C VAL A 354 2.30 12.66 -13.92
N HIS A 355 3.23 13.08 -13.10
CA HIS A 355 4.65 13.02 -13.40
C HIS A 355 5.24 11.72 -12.85
N GLU A 356 5.83 10.92 -13.74
CA GLU A 356 6.57 9.71 -13.40
C GLU A 356 8.05 10.05 -13.23
N ILE A 357 8.60 9.76 -12.06
CA ILE A 357 9.97 10.08 -11.68
C ILE A 357 10.78 8.80 -11.49
N ASP A 358 11.91 8.71 -12.16
CA ASP A 358 12.92 7.70 -11.91
C ASP A 358 13.79 8.16 -10.73
N PHE A 359 13.45 7.69 -9.53
CA PHE A 359 14.16 8.13 -8.32
C PHE A 359 15.60 7.57 -8.27
N ALA A 360 15.85 6.38 -8.81
CA ALA A 360 17.19 5.77 -8.85
C ALA A 360 18.13 6.43 -9.86
N ASP A 361 17.59 7.18 -10.83
CA ASP A 361 18.35 7.90 -11.86
C ASP A 361 18.33 9.43 -11.62
N GLY A 362 18.74 9.86 -10.41
CA GLY A 362 18.94 11.27 -10.11
C GLY A 362 17.67 12.14 -10.19
N ALA A 363 16.53 11.63 -9.74
CA ALA A 363 15.22 12.29 -9.79
C ALA A 363 14.81 12.67 -11.23
N ARG A 364 15.16 11.84 -12.20
CA ARG A 364 14.86 12.12 -13.61
C ARG A 364 13.37 12.01 -13.89
N LEU A 365 12.77 13.07 -14.45
CA LEU A 365 11.43 13.00 -15.01
C LEU A 365 11.43 12.01 -16.19
N ALA A 366 10.78 10.86 -16.02
CA ALA A 366 10.70 9.83 -17.05
C ALA A 366 9.67 10.19 -18.12
N ARG A 367 8.48 10.60 -17.70
CA ARG A 367 7.39 11.10 -18.56
C ARG A 367 6.37 11.89 -17.74
N SER A 368 5.52 12.65 -18.43
CA SER A 368 4.28 13.20 -17.89
C SER A 368 3.12 12.54 -18.61
N ILE A 369 2.12 12.14 -17.87
CA ILE A 369 0.95 11.40 -18.35
C ILE A 369 -0.25 12.32 -18.23
N ASP A 370 -0.85 12.67 -19.35
CA ASP A 370 -2.05 13.51 -19.39
C ASP A 370 -3.25 12.73 -18.82
N LEU A 371 -3.97 13.35 -17.91
CA LEU A 371 -5.20 12.80 -17.34
C LEU A 371 -6.45 13.44 -17.97
N ALA A 372 -7.57 12.72 -17.90
CA ALA A 372 -8.85 13.22 -18.42
C ALA A 372 -9.34 14.45 -17.62
N ALA A 373 -9.01 14.54 -16.33
CA ALA A 373 -9.40 15.62 -15.44
C ALA A 373 -8.30 15.90 -14.41
N ALA A 374 -8.29 17.11 -13.83
CA ALA A 374 -7.32 17.56 -12.84
C ALA A 374 -7.41 16.72 -11.55
N PRO A 375 -6.38 15.97 -11.16
CA PRO A 375 -6.44 15.07 -10.02
C PRO A 375 -6.35 15.83 -8.68
N VAL A 376 -7.40 15.75 -7.85
CA VAL A 376 -7.37 16.21 -6.45
C VAL A 376 -7.38 15.06 -5.46
N ALA A 377 -7.70 13.85 -5.94
CA ALA A 377 -7.46 12.58 -5.25
C ALA A 377 -6.78 11.63 -6.23
N PHE A 378 -5.81 10.87 -5.77
CA PHE A 378 -4.94 10.08 -6.64
C PHE A 378 -4.44 8.82 -5.94
N ALA A 379 -4.38 7.72 -6.68
CA ALA A 379 -3.76 6.47 -6.25
C ALA A 379 -3.00 5.83 -7.41
N GLU A 380 -1.82 5.31 -7.12
CA GLU A 380 -1.21 4.23 -7.88
C GLU A 380 -1.77 2.93 -7.34
N VAL A 381 -2.31 2.07 -8.21
CA VAL A 381 -2.93 0.81 -7.85
C VAL A 381 -2.28 -0.35 -8.58
N GLY A 382 -2.39 -1.54 -7.98
CA GLY A 382 -1.69 -2.74 -8.46
C GLY A 382 -0.43 -3.09 -7.67
N LEU A 383 -0.25 -2.42 -6.52
CA LEU A 383 0.87 -2.60 -5.61
C LEU A 383 0.66 -3.77 -4.67
#